data_cad2178a24286f1295ce516b661dd034
#
_entry.id   cad2178a24286f1295ce516b661dd034
#
_cell.length_a   1.000
_cell.length_b   1.000
_cell.length_c   1.000
_cell.angle_alpha   90.00
_cell.angle_beta   90.00
_cell.angle_gamma   90.00
#
_symmetry.space_group_name_H-M   'P 1'
#
loop_
_entity.id
_entity.type
_entity.pdbx_description
1 polymer ?
#
loop_
_entity_poly.entity_id
_entity_poly.type
_entity_poly.pdbx_seq_one_letter_code
_entity_poly.pdbx_strand_id
1 'polypeptide(L)'
;IIPHITDEIKSRIYQMDNGKSDVLITEIGGTVGDIESQPFLEAIRQVAAEQGKKNVLFIHVPMIVEIPGSGELKSKPTQHSVKELLSIGIQPDILVCRTNQPMTEEICRKIALFCNMEPDCVIPNTTASTLYEVPLLLEHEGLANVVCRKLELNCGTPDLTAWTEMVARIKTANRHVTIALVGKYTELHDAYLSVEESLFHAGTANHVIVDINWVDSSKLTQENAESVLGGCAGILVPGGFGDRGIEGMIV
;
A
#
# COMPACT_ATOMS: atom_id res chain seq x y z
N ILE A 1 -28.57 15.48 1.83
CA ILE A 1 -27.52 14.43 2.00
C ILE A 1 -26.15 15.06 1.87
N ILE A 2 -25.83 15.69 0.77
CA ILE A 2 -24.72 16.62 0.65
C ILE A 2 -25.25 17.98 1.13
N PRO A 3 -24.67 18.70 2.12
CA PRO A 3 -23.30 18.57 2.65
C PRO A 3 -23.13 17.63 3.87
N HIS A 4 -24.15 17.07 4.47
CA HIS A 4 -24.03 16.33 5.73
C HIS A 4 -22.99 15.18 5.65
N ILE A 5 -22.94 14.45 4.53
CA ILE A 5 -21.95 13.37 4.34
C ILE A 5 -20.56 13.94 4.14
N THR A 6 -20.41 14.97 3.32
CA THR A 6 -19.09 15.59 3.07
C THR A 6 -18.54 16.27 4.32
N ASP A 7 -19.40 16.89 5.15
CA ASP A 7 -18.99 17.49 6.41
C ASP A 7 -18.50 16.45 7.41
N GLU A 8 -19.14 15.27 7.49
CA GLU A 8 -18.65 14.17 8.33
C GLU A 8 -17.31 13.66 7.85
N ILE A 9 -17.13 13.43 6.54
CA ILE A 9 -15.86 12.99 5.96
C ILE A 9 -14.76 14.02 6.23
N LYS A 10 -15.02 15.31 5.98
CA LYS A 10 -14.07 16.39 6.28
C LYS A 10 -13.72 16.45 7.77
N SER A 11 -14.71 16.28 8.65
CA SER A 11 -14.45 16.28 10.10
C SER A 11 -13.48 15.17 10.51
N ARG A 12 -13.58 13.98 9.89
CA ARG A 12 -12.63 12.87 10.13
C ARG A 12 -11.22 13.21 9.66
N ILE A 13 -11.08 13.85 8.51
CA ILE A 13 -9.79 14.32 8.02
C ILE A 13 -9.20 15.35 8.99
N TYR A 14 -9.96 16.36 9.37
CA TYR A 14 -9.48 17.41 10.26
C TYR A 14 -9.19 16.94 11.69
N GLN A 15 -9.88 15.91 12.19
CA GLN A 15 -9.58 15.31 13.50
C GLN A 15 -8.17 14.69 13.58
N MET A 16 -7.59 14.33 12.44
CA MET A 16 -6.22 13.81 12.40
C MET A 16 -5.16 14.90 12.56
N ASP A 17 -5.52 16.16 12.34
CA ASP A 17 -4.66 17.30 12.67
C ASP A 17 -4.59 17.49 14.19
N ASN A 18 -3.52 17.00 14.77
CA ASN A 18 -3.25 17.11 16.22
C ASN A 18 -2.34 18.30 16.58
N GLY A 19 -2.05 19.18 15.64
CA GLY A 19 -1.16 20.32 15.79
C GLY A 19 0.31 19.95 16.02
N LYS A 20 0.70 18.68 15.77
CA LYS A 20 2.06 18.17 15.93
C LYS A 20 2.64 17.61 14.63
N SER A 21 1.79 17.38 13.65
CA SER A 21 2.17 16.82 12.36
C SER A 21 2.28 17.92 11.32
N ASP A 22 3.38 18.00 10.61
CA ASP A 22 3.59 18.99 9.54
C ASP A 22 2.85 18.59 8.26
N VAL A 23 2.63 17.29 8.06
CA VAL A 23 1.96 16.72 6.88
C VAL A 23 0.93 15.68 7.32
N LEU A 24 -0.26 15.76 6.75
CA LEU A 24 -1.33 14.77 6.87
C LEU A 24 -1.52 14.07 5.54
N ILE A 25 -1.42 12.74 5.54
CA ILE A 25 -1.68 11.92 4.35
C ILE A 25 -3.03 11.22 4.54
N THR A 26 -3.96 11.49 3.62
CA THR A 26 -5.27 10.86 3.58
C THR A 26 -5.38 10.01 2.32
N GLU A 27 -5.62 8.71 2.47
CA GLU A 27 -5.90 7.81 1.36
C GLU A 27 -7.40 7.72 1.11
N ILE A 28 -7.77 7.87 -0.17
CA ILE A 28 -9.13 7.64 -0.64
C ILE A 28 -9.11 6.35 -1.45
N GLY A 29 -9.72 5.31 -0.90
CA GLY A 29 -9.83 4.00 -1.55
C GLY A 29 -10.85 3.96 -2.67
N GLY A 30 -10.79 2.91 -3.49
CA GLY A 30 -11.68 2.67 -4.61
C GLY A 30 -11.19 3.25 -5.93
N THR A 31 -11.87 2.87 -7.00
CA THR A 31 -11.57 3.33 -8.36
C THR A 31 -12.23 4.68 -8.61
N VAL A 32 -11.50 5.61 -9.23
CA VAL A 32 -12.09 6.88 -9.67
C VAL A 32 -13.22 6.62 -10.68
N GLY A 33 -14.40 7.16 -10.40
CA GLY A 33 -15.62 6.92 -11.18
C GLY A 33 -16.61 5.95 -10.51
N ASP A 34 -16.19 5.20 -9.49
CA ASP A 34 -17.10 4.36 -8.72
C ASP A 34 -18.05 5.22 -7.88
N ILE A 35 -19.32 4.82 -7.84
CA ILE A 35 -20.38 5.60 -7.21
C ILE A 35 -20.16 5.77 -5.70
N GLU A 36 -19.60 4.77 -5.02
CA GLU A 36 -19.29 4.81 -3.59
C GLU A 36 -18.14 5.74 -3.24
N SER A 37 -17.25 6.05 -4.19
CA SER A 37 -16.13 6.97 -3.99
C SER A 37 -16.52 8.44 -4.12
N GLN A 38 -17.62 8.76 -4.79
CA GLN A 38 -18.02 10.13 -5.11
C GLN A 38 -18.15 11.05 -3.89
N PRO A 39 -18.77 10.66 -2.74
CA PRO A 39 -18.85 11.52 -1.58
C PRO A 39 -17.47 11.87 -0.99
N PHE A 40 -16.53 10.94 -1.04
CA PHE A 40 -15.15 11.15 -0.58
C PHE A 40 -14.40 12.11 -1.50
N LEU A 41 -14.51 11.93 -2.81
CA LEU A 41 -13.88 12.82 -3.79
C LEU A 41 -14.43 14.24 -3.67
N GLU A 42 -15.75 14.40 -3.51
CA GLU A 42 -16.36 15.72 -3.25
C GLU A 42 -15.86 16.33 -1.94
N ALA A 43 -15.74 15.53 -0.87
CA ALA A 43 -15.22 16.02 0.41
C ALA A 43 -13.79 16.53 0.31
N ILE A 44 -12.87 15.79 -0.32
CA ILE A 44 -11.49 16.24 -0.47
C ILE A 44 -11.34 17.44 -1.42
N ARG A 45 -12.20 17.55 -2.43
CA ARG A 45 -12.29 18.74 -3.27
C ARG A 45 -12.66 19.98 -2.42
N GLN A 46 -13.62 19.82 -1.49
CA GLN A 46 -14.01 20.88 -0.54
C GLN A 46 -12.85 21.19 0.42
N VAL A 47 -12.17 20.18 0.98
CA VAL A 47 -10.98 20.39 1.82
C VAL A 47 -9.95 21.25 1.09
N ALA A 48 -9.67 20.96 -0.19
CA ALA A 48 -8.72 21.74 -0.97
C ALA A 48 -9.16 23.20 -1.18
N ALA A 49 -10.47 23.43 -1.34
CA ALA A 49 -11.03 24.79 -1.44
C ALA A 49 -10.94 25.55 -0.11
N GLU A 50 -11.15 24.86 1.02
CA GLU A 50 -11.10 25.43 2.37
C GLU A 50 -9.67 25.73 2.82
N GLN A 51 -8.73 24.81 2.55
CA GLN A 51 -7.32 24.93 2.98
C GLN A 51 -6.46 25.75 2.01
N GLY A 52 -6.91 25.88 0.76
CA GLY A 52 -6.17 26.55 -0.30
C GLY A 52 -5.14 25.62 -0.99
N LYS A 53 -4.91 25.89 -2.27
CA LYS A 53 -4.08 25.05 -3.15
C LYS A 53 -2.63 24.84 -2.69
N LYS A 54 -2.07 25.73 -1.88
CA LYS A 54 -0.70 25.62 -1.37
C LYS A 54 -0.56 24.58 -0.25
N ASN A 55 -1.67 24.27 0.41
CA ASN A 55 -1.69 23.39 1.57
C ASN A 55 -2.27 22.01 1.26
N VAL A 56 -2.68 21.74 0.02
CA VAL A 56 -3.25 20.47 -0.40
C VAL A 56 -2.60 20.01 -1.70
N LEU A 57 -2.20 18.76 -1.73
CA LEU A 57 -1.60 18.08 -2.88
C LEU A 57 -2.41 16.84 -3.22
N PHE A 58 -2.83 16.70 -4.48
CA PHE A 58 -3.51 15.52 -4.97
C PHE A 58 -2.55 14.59 -5.70
N ILE A 59 -2.34 13.41 -5.13
CA ILE A 59 -1.59 12.32 -5.77
C ILE A 59 -2.60 11.29 -6.27
N HIS A 60 -2.62 11.08 -7.58
CA HIS A 60 -3.43 10.03 -8.18
C HIS A 60 -2.54 8.83 -8.53
N VAL A 61 -3.02 7.62 -8.23
CA VAL A 61 -2.28 6.37 -8.43
C VAL A 61 -2.96 5.53 -9.52
N PRO A 62 -2.80 5.88 -10.80
CA PRO A 62 -3.39 5.14 -11.90
C PRO A 62 -2.56 3.92 -12.29
N MET A 63 -3.20 2.97 -12.97
CA MET A 63 -2.52 1.83 -13.57
C MET A 63 -2.19 2.13 -15.03
N ILE A 64 -0.97 1.81 -15.44
CA ILE A 64 -0.56 1.77 -16.85
C ILE A 64 -0.77 0.36 -17.37
N VAL A 65 -1.60 0.23 -18.39
CA VAL A 65 -1.96 -1.07 -18.96
C VAL A 65 -0.91 -1.50 -19.99
N GLU A 66 -0.41 -2.70 -19.83
CA GLU A 66 0.44 -3.37 -20.82
C GLU A 66 -0.44 -4.25 -21.74
N ILE A 67 -0.19 -4.19 -23.06
CA ILE A 67 -0.87 -5.09 -24.00
C ILE A 67 -0.12 -6.43 -24.01
N PRO A 68 -0.78 -7.53 -23.62
CA PRO A 68 -0.18 -8.86 -23.68
C PRO A 68 0.33 -9.18 -25.11
N GLY A 69 1.55 -9.73 -25.19
CA GLY A 69 2.19 -10.15 -26.42
C GLY A 69 3.02 -9.08 -27.15
N SER A 70 2.65 -7.80 -27.05
CA SER A 70 3.49 -6.72 -27.64
C SER A 70 4.37 -6.02 -26.63
N GLY A 71 4.06 -6.13 -25.34
CA GLY A 71 4.75 -5.39 -24.27
C GLY A 71 4.51 -3.87 -24.33
N GLU A 72 3.59 -3.39 -25.18
CA GLU A 72 3.34 -1.97 -25.35
C GLU A 72 2.54 -1.39 -24.18
N LEU A 73 3.07 -0.34 -23.54
CA LEU A 73 2.38 0.39 -22.49
C LEU A 73 1.34 1.36 -23.09
N LYS A 74 0.12 1.31 -22.57
CA LYS A 74 -0.99 2.19 -23.00
C LYS A 74 -1.30 3.26 -21.95
N SER A 75 -1.15 4.51 -22.33
CA SER A 75 -1.44 5.68 -21.48
C SER A 75 -2.91 6.12 -21.48
N LYS A 76 -3.73 5.62 -22.39
CA LYS A 76 -5.14 6.05 -22.50
C LYS A 76 -5.98 5.79 -21.26
N PRO A 77 -5.91 4.62 -20.59
CA PRO A 77 -6.67 4.38 -19.36
C PRO A 77 -6.34 5.40 -18.27
N THR A 78 -5.06 5.71 -18.09
CA THR A 78 -4.59 6.76 -17.16
C THR A 78 -5.17 8.13 -17.50
N GLN A 79 -5.13 8.52 -18.79
CA GLN A 79 -5.72 9.78 -19.26
C GLN A 79 -7.22 9.85 -18.98
N HIS A 80 -7.96 8.74 -19.14
CA HIS A 80 -9.38 8.66 -18.83
C HIS A 80 -9.62 8.83 -17.33
N SER A 81 -8.87 8.15 -16.49
CA SER A 81 -8.98 8.25 -15.03
C SER A 81 -8.72 9.69 -14.54
N VAL A 82 -7.72 10.37 -15.12
CA VAL A 82 -7.47 11.80 -14.82
C VAL A 82 -8.63 12.68 -15.29
N LYS A 83 -9.22 12.40 -16.45
CA LYS A 83 -10.40 13.16 -16.92
C LYS A 83 -11.60 13.02 -15.99
N GLU A 84 -11.82 11.85 -15.42
CA GLU A 84 -12.88 11.65 -14.41
C GLU A 84 -12.64 12.53 -13.18
N LEU A 85 -11.41 12.61 -12.64
CA LEU A 85 -11.06 13.52 -11.56
C LEU A 85 -11.29 14.98 -11.93
N LEU A 86 -10.87 15.38 -13.15
CA LEU A 86 -11.10 16.74 -13.66
C LEU A 86 -12.58 17.07 -13.76
N SER A 87 -13.43 16.12 -14.13
CA SER A 87 -14.88 16.32 -14.28
C SER A 87 -15.57 16.69 -12.96
N ILE A 88 -14.98 16.27 -11.83
CA ILE A 88 -15.44 16.62 -10.48
C ILE A 88 -14.66 17.77 -9.83
N GLY A 89 -13.77 18.41 -10.60
CA GLY A 89 -13.02 19.59 -10.16
C GLY A 89 -11.73 19.30 -9.39
N ILE A 90 -11.17 18.09 -9.50
CA ILE A 90 -9.88 17.73 -8.93
C ILE A 90 -8.84 17.62 -10.05
N GLN A 91 -7.84 18.51 -10.06
CA GLN A 91 -6.64 18.37 -10.88
C GLN A 91 -5.58 17.65 -10.06
N PRO A 92 -5.15 16.44 -10.44
CA PRO A 92 -4.01 15.80 -9.80
C PRO A 92 -2.74 16.65 -9.98
N ASP A 93 -1.95 16.75 -8.92
CA ASP A 93 -0.65 17.43 -8.94
C ASP A 93 0.48 16.47 -9.31
N ILE A 94 0.32 15.20 -8.92
CA ILE A 94 1.28 14.12 -9.19
C ILE A 94 0.51 12.87 -9.63
N LEU A 95 1.07 12.14 -10.59
CA LEU A 95 0.64 10.79 -10.95
C LEU A 95 1.72 9.80 -10.53
N VAL A 96 1.37 8.83 -9.68
CA VAL A 96 2.21 7.67 -9.36
C VAL A 96 1.71 6.49 -10.20
N CYS A 97 2.34 6.26 -11.33
CA CYS A 97 1.87 5.35 -12.36
C CYS A 97 2.30 3.91 -12.07
N ARG A 98 1.37 3.05 -11.62
CA ARG A 98 1.65 1.63 -11.40
C ARG A 98 1.81 0.89 -12.73
N THR A 99 2.92 0.16 -12.86
CA THR A 99 3.27 -0.57 -14.08
C THR A 99 4.05 -1.85 -13.75
N ASN A 100 4.02 -2.83 -14.65
CA ASN A 100 4.79 -4.08 -14.51
C ASN A 100 6.18 -3.99 -15.14
N GLN A 101 6.44 -2.94 -15.94
CA GLN A 101 7.72 -2.73 -16.62
C GLN A 101 8.12 -1.25 -16.57
N PRO A 102 9.40 -0.93 -16.74
CA PRO A 102 9.88 0.45 -16.72
C PRO A 102 9.16 1.32 -17.76
N MET A 103 8.82 2.55 -17.38
CA MET A 103 8.26 3.54 -18.27
C MET A 103 9.38 4.33 -18.95
N THR A 104 9.24 4.56 -20.26
CA THR A 104 10.17 5.43 -20.98
C THR A 104 9.85 6.91 -20.71
N GLU A 105 10.86 7.76 -20.81
CA GLU A 105 10.69 9.21 -20.69
C GLU A 105 9.64 9.77 -21.69
N GLU A 106 9.56 9.17 -22.89
CA GLU A 106 8.58 9.53 -23.90
C GLU A 106 7.14 9.29 -23.41
N ILE A 107 6.89 8.14 -22.76
CA ILE A 107 5.57 7.81 -22.20
C ILE A 107 5.24 8.77 -21.06
N CYS A 108 6.19 9.07 -20.17
CA CYS A 108 5.99 10.03 -19.08
C CYS A 108 5.64 11.42 -19.63
N ARG A 109 6.38 11.93 -20.61
CA ARG A 109 6.09 13.20 -21.27
C ARG A 109 4.71 13.21 -21.95
N LYS A 110 4.34 12.11 -22.62
CA LYS A 110 3.03 11.98 -23.24
C LYS A 110 1.90 12.02 -22.20
N ILE A 111 2.03 11.31 -21.09
CA ILE A 111 1.04 11.35 -20.00
C ILE A 111 0.96 12.76 -19.43
N ALA A 112 2.09 13.39 -19.12
CA ALA A 112 2.15 14.74 -18.59
C ALA A 112 1.41 15.74 -19.49
N LEU A 113 1.67 15.70 -20.80
CA LEU A 113 1.01 16.56 -21.79
C LEU A 113 -0.52 16.39 -21.77
N PHE A 114 -1.02 15.15 -21.79
CA PHE A 114 -2.46 14.88 -21.85
C PHE A 114 -3.17 15.05 -20.50
N CYS A 115 -2.43 15.02 -19.39
CA CYS A 115 -2.96 15.20 -18.05
C CYS A 115 -2.73 16.62 -17.48
N ASN A 116 -2.20 17.53 -18.31
CA ASN A 116 -1.96 18.94 -17.97
C ASN A 116 -1.07 19.10 -16.71
N MET A 117 0.10 18.48 -16.74
CA MET A 117 1.09 18.55 -15.65
C MET A 117 2.53 18.59 -16.16
N GLU A 118 3.46 18.87 -15.26
CA GLU A 118 4.88 18.85 -15.54
C GLU A 118 5.37 17.39 -15.71
N PRO A 119 6.33 17.12 -16.61
CA PRO A 119 6.82 15.75 -16.84
C PRO A 119 7.39 15.05 -15.60
N ASP A 120 8.03 15.78 -14.70
CA ASP A 120 8.58 15.28 -13.45
C ASP A 120 7.52 14.97 -12.36
N CYS A 121 6.26 15.36 -12.60
CA CYS A 121 5.12 14.98 -11.78
C CYS A 121 4.51 13.61 -12.19
N VAL A 122 5.04 12.98 -13.23
CA VAL A 122 4.65 11.61 -13.63
C VAL A 122 5.70 10.64 -13.12
N ILE A 123 5.41 10.01 -12.01
CA ILE A 123 6.32 9.13 -11.27
C ILE A 123 6.04 7.67 -11.65
N PRO A 124 6.98 6.95 -12.28
CA PRO A 124 6.86 5.51 -12.47
C PRO A 124 6.86 4.77 -11.13
N ASN A 125 6.01 3.77 -10.99
CA ASN A 125 6.02 2.85 -9.86
C ASN A 125 5.95 1.41 -10.39
N THR A 126 7.12 0.89 -10.72
CA THR A 126 7.26 -0.47 -11.24
C THR A 126 7.03 -1.49 -10.14
N THR A 127 6.43 -2.64 -10.49
CA THR A 127 6.23 -3.74 -9.55
C THR A 127 7.55 -4.15 -8.90
N ALA A 128 7.60 -4.05 -7.58
CA ALA A 128 8.76 -4.39 -6.77
C ALA A 128 8.74 -5.87 -6.36
N SER A 129 9.91 -6.41 -5.99
CA SER A 129 10.04 -7.78 -5.46
C SER A 129 9.44 -7.93 -4.06
N THR A 130 9.33 -6.86 -3.32
CA THR A 130 8.69 -6.75 -2.01
C THR A 130 8.08 -5.36 -1.84
N LEU A 131 6.98 -5.25 -1.09
CA LEU A 131 6.36 -3.96 -0.78
C LEU A 131 7.32 -3.00 -0.08
N TYR A 132 8.25 -3.54 0.69
CA TYR A 132 9.27 -2.75 1.42
C TYR A 132 10.30 -2.08 0.51
N GLU A 133 10.40 -2.49 -0.76
CA GLU A 133 11.26 -1.83 -1.75
C GLU A 133 10.60 -0.58 -2.36
N VAL A 134 9.27 -0.50 -2.35
CA VAL A 134 8.52 0.58 -3.00
C VAL A 134 8.97 1.99 -2.56
N PRO A 135 9.20 2.28 -1.25
CA PRO A 135 9.69 3.59 -0.85
C PRO A 135 11.03 3.97 -1.48
N LEU A 136 11.95 2.99 -1.66
CA LEU A 136 13.25 3.22 -2.30
C LEU A 136 13.09 3.52 -3.79
N LEU A 137 12.17 2.82 -4.47
CA LEU A 137 11.87 3.08 -5.88
C LEU A 137 11.25 4.46 -6.07
N LEU A 138 10.29 4.85 -5.24
CA LEU A 138 9.64 6.15 -5.30
C LEU A 138 10.61 7.30 -4.99
N GLU A 139 11.55 7.09 -4.06
CA GLU A 139 12.63 8.06 -3.81
C GLU A 139 13.57 8.18 -4.99
N HIS A 140 13.98 7.06 -5.60
CA HIS A 140 14.79 7.04 -6.82
C HIS A 140 14.13 7.79 -7.97
N GLU A 141 12.81 7.66 -8.14
CA GLU A 141 12.02 8.37 -9.15
C GLU A 141 11.73 9.83 -8.77
N GLY A 142 12.17 10.28 -7.60
CA GLY A 142 12.12 11.68 -7.17
C GLY A 142 10.78 12.14 -6.57
N LEU A 143 9.89 11.22 -6.16
CA LEU A 143 8.57 11.58 -5.61
C LEU A 143 8.68 12.57 -4.45
N ALA A 144 9.59 12.32 -3.47
CA ALA A 144 9.74 13.18 -2.31
C ALA A 144 10.14 14.63 -2.70
N ASN A 145 11.05 14.78 -3.66
CA ASN A 145 11.47 16.09 -4.17
C ASN A 145 10.31 16.85 -4.80
N VAL A 146 9.47 16.15 -5.60
CA VAL A 146 8.30 16.78 -6.24
C VAL A 146 7.26 17.19 -5.20
N VAL A 147 6.98 16.33 -4.21
CA VAL A 147 6.05 16.63 -3.10
C VAL A 147 6.54 17.86 -2.32
N CYS A 148 7.81 17.86 -1.88
CA CYS A 148 8.38 18.98 -1.13
C CYS A 148 8.33 20.29 -1.93
N ARG A 149 8.65 20.25 -3.21
CA ARG A 149 8.57 21.42 -4.11
C ARG A 149 7.14 21.94 -4.24
N LYS A 150 6.16 21.04 -4.47
CA LYS A 150 4.75 21.42 -4.66
C LYS A 150 4.10 22.00 -3.39
N LEU A 151 4.48 21.49 -2.22
CA LEU A 151 4.00 21.96 -0.92
C LEU A 151 4.88 23.06 -0.30
N GLU A 152 5.90 23.56 -1.02
CA GLU A 152 6.85 24.55 -0.53
C GLU A 152 7.53 24.14 0.81
N LEU A 153 7.74 22.81 1.01
CA LEU A 153 8.41 22.28 2.19
C LEU A 153 9.93 22.33 2.04
N ASN A 154 10.59 22.80 3.08
CA ASN A 154 12.05 22.82 3.12
C ASN A 154 12.57 21.55 3.83
N CYS A 155 12.67 20.45 3.10
CA CYS A 155 13.14 19.17 3.58
C CYS A 155 14.52 18.85 3.01
N GLY A 156 15.37 18.25 3.83
CA GLY A 156 16.65 17.68 3.39
C GLY A 156 16.46 16.34 2.68
N THR A 157 17.56 15.79 2.15
CA THR A 157 17.57 14.42 1.60
C THR A 157 17.28 13.42 2.72
N PRO A 158 16.34 12.49 2.55
CA PRO A 158 16.02 11.50 3.57
C PRO A 158 17.19 10.51 3.77
N ASP A 159 17.44 10.12 5.01
CA ASP A 159 18.36 9.02 5.32
C ASP A 159 17.57 7.69 5.25
N LEU A 160 17.76 6.95 4.19
CA LEU A 160 17.13 5.64 3.96
C LEU A 160 18.09 4.46 4.19
N THR A 161 19.23 4.69 4.87
CA THR A 161 20.26 3.66 5.09
C THR A 161 19.68 2.42 5.77
N ALA A 162 19.02 2.59 6.92
CA ALA A 162 18.43 1.47 7.66
C ALA A 162 17.34 0.74 6.88
N TRP A 163 16.55 1.48 6.08
CA TRP A 163 15.52 0.90 5.22
C TRP A 163 16.13 0.09 4.07
N THR A 164 17.17 0.62 3.43
CA THR A 164 17.92 -0.07 2.37
C THR A 164 18.55 -1.36 2.88
N GLU A 165 19.16 -1.35 4.07
CA GLU A 165 19.71 -2.54 4.71
C GLU A 165 18.63 -3.59 5.01
N MET A 166 17.45 -3.17 5.46
CA MET A 166 16.33 -4.07 5.70
C MET A 166 15.87 -4.73 4.41
N VAL A 167 15.68 -3.96 3.33
CA VAL A 167 15.31 -4.50 2.01
C VAL A 167 16.38 -5.45 1.48
N ALA A 168 17.66 -5.14 1.66
CA ALA A 168 18.74 -6.03 1.28
C ALA A 168 18.68 -7.37 2.04
N ARG A 169 18.37 -7.36 3.34
CA ARG A 169 18.17 -8.57 4.15
C ARG A 169 17.02 -9.42 3.64
N ILE A 170 15.88 -8.80 3.29
CA ILE A 170 14.73 -9.50 2.70
C ILE A 170 15.14 -10.22 1.41
N LYS A 171 15.85 -9.52 0.51
CA LYS A 171 16.24 -10.06 -0.80
C LYS A 171 17.32 -11.14 -0.75
N THR A 172 18.14 -11.15 0.28
CA THR A 172 19.27 -12.07 0.40
C THR A 172 19.03 -13.25 1.33
N ALA A 173 17.92 -13.27 2.05
CA ALA A 173 17.53 -14.41 2.88
C ALA A 173 17.31 -15.65 1.99
N ASN A 174 17.94 -16.78 2.38
CA ASN A 174 17.88 -18.03 1.64
C ASN A 174 17.70 -19.27 2.54
N ARG A 175 17.70 -19.08 3.85
CA ARG A 175 17.47 -20.15 4.82
C ARG A 175 16.01 -20.15 5.25
N HIS A 176 15.35 -21.28 5.14
CA HIS A 176 13.95 -21.45 5.49
C HIS A 176 13.77 -21.96 6.93
N VAL A 177 12.73 -21.47 7.58
CA VAL A 177 12.29 -21.90 8.91
C VAL A 177 10.78 -22.05 8.90
N THR A 178 10.29 -23.23 9.20
CA THR A 178 8.84 -23.50 9.23
C THR A 178 8.29 -23.22 10.62
N ILE A 179 7.27 -22.37 10.70
CA ILE A 179 6.52 -22.06 11.91
C ILE A 179 5.07 -22.53 11.73
N ALA A 180 4.58 -23.38 12.63
CA ALA A 180 3.16 -23.74 12.64
C ALA A 180 2.34 -22.60 13.26
N LEU A 181 1.35 -22.10 12.52
CA LEU A 181 0.34 -21.18 13.03
C LEU A 181 -0.95 -21.99 13.28
N VAL A 182 -1.22 -22.28 14.57
CA VAL A 182 -2.37 -23.09 14.99
C VAL A 182 -3.52 -22.16 15.34
N GLY A 183 -4.51 -22.06 14.47
CA GLY A 183 -5.59 -21.08 14.61
C GLY A 183 -6.95 -21.55 14.13
N LYS A 184 -7.95 -20.69 14.33
CA LYS A 184 -9.36 -20.97 13.98
C LYS A 184 -9.74 -20.55 12.56
N TYR A 185 -8.98 -19.62 11.97
CA TYR A 185 -9.34 -18.92 10.72
C TYR A 185 -8.28 -19.15 9.63
N THR A 186 -7.68 -20.34 9.62
CA THR A 186 -6.56 -20.68 8.73
C THR A 186 -6.96 -20.82 7.24
N GLU A 187 -8.24 -20.92 6.95
CA GLU A 187 -8.76 -20.90 5.56
C GLU A 187 -8.85 -19.49 4.98
N LEU A 188 -8.91 -18.46 5.83
CA LEU A 188 -8.91 -17.05 5.43
C LEU A 188 -7.68 -16.37 6.04
N HIS A 189 -6.58 -16.38 5.30
CA HIS A 189 -5.28 -15.87 5.76
C HIS A 189 -5.35 -14.40 6.21
N ASP A 190 -6.19 -13.57 5.57
CA ASP A 190 -6.40 -12.16 5.97
C ASP A 190 -6.78 -11.99 7.44
N ALA A 191 -7.41 -13.00 8.07
CA ALA A 191 -7.73 -12.96 9.50
C ALA A 191 -6.48 -12.94 10.39
N TYR A 192 -5.35 -13.39 9.88
CA TYR A 192 -4.05 -13.43 10.57
C TYR A 192 -2.97 -12.57 9.90
N LEU A 193 -3.34 -11.64 9.01
CA LEU A 193 -2.41 -10.82 8.25
C LEU A 193 -1.35 -10.14 9.13
N SER A 194 -1.75 -9.57 10.28
CA SER A 194 -0.80 -8.93 11.21
C SER A 194 0.15 -9.93 11.87
N VAL A 195 -0.26 -11.18 12.05
CA VAL A 195 0.58 -12.26 12.58
C VAL A 195 1.57 -12.73 11.51
N GLU A 196 1.09 -12.92 10.29
CA GLU A 196 1.91 -13.27 9.13
C GLU A 196 2.99 -12.22 8.89
N GLU A 197 2.63 -10.93 8.84
CA GLU A 197 3.58 -9.82 8.71
C GLU A 197 4.57 -9.77 9.88
N SER A 198 4.14 -10.07 11.11
CA SER A 198 5.03 -10.12 12.26
C SER A 198 6.07 -11.24 12.15
N LEU A 199 5.65 -12.40 11.64
CA LEU A 199 6.55 -13.52 11.37
C LEU A 199 7.53 -13.19 10.22
N PHE A 200 7.05 -12.52 9.18
CA PHE A 200 7.90 -12.00 8.10
C PHE A 200 8.96 -11.02 8.62
N HIS A 201 8.58 -10.07 9.49
CA HIS A 201 9.52 -9.13 10.10
C HIS A 201 10.55 -9.84 10.98
N ALA A 202 10.11 -10.81 11.79
CA ALA A 202 11.01 -11.62 12.61
C ALA A 202 11.99 -12.42 11.74
N GLY A 203 11.51 -12.99 10.63
CA GLY A 203 12.32 -13.67 9.64
C GLY A 203 13.38 -12.74 9.04
N THR A 204 12.98 -11.54 8.63
CA THR A 204 13.88 -10.52 8.10
C THR A 204 14.98 -10.14 9.11
N ALA A 205 14.62 -9.95 10.37
CA ALA A 205 15.59 -9.63 11.44
C ALA A 205 16.60 -10.75 11.68
N ASN A 206 16.19 -12.00 11.48
CA ASN A 206 17.01 -13.22 11.67
C ASN A 206 17.65 -13.77 10.40
N HIS A 207 17.52 -13.07 9.25
CA HIS A 207 18.00 -13.51 7.93
C HIS A 207 17.46 -14.90 7.52
N VAL A 208 16.17 -15.14 7.75
CA VAL A 208 15.48 -16.36 7.36
C VAL A 208 14.18 -16.03 6.65
N ILE A 209 13.73 -16.95 5.79
CA ILE A 209 12.39 -16.97 5.22
C ILE A 209 11.53 -17.82 6.15
N VAL A 210 10.42 -17.25 6.63
CA VAL A 210 9.48 -18.01 7.46
C VAL A 210 8.41 -18.61 6.56
N ASP A 211 8.38 -19.94 6.53
CA ASP A 211 7.32 -20.70 5.88
C ASP A 211 6.24 -20.99 6.93
N ILE A 212 5.02 -20.50 6.72
CA ILE A 212 3.93 -20.69 7.67
C ILE A 212 3.19 -22.00 7.35
N ASN A 213 3.21 -22.94 8.29
CA ASN A 213 2.35 -24.12 8.26
C ASN A 213 1.02 -23.76 8.93
N TRP A 214 -0.01 -23.56 8.12
CA TRP A 214 -1.36 -23.19 8.57
C TRP A 214 -2.10 -24.40 9.12
N VAL A 215 -2.34 -24.43 10.42
CA VAL A 215 -2.97 -25.56 11.11
C VAL A 215 -4.32 -25.15 11.68
N ASP A 216 -5.40 -25.75 11.16
CA ASP A 216 -6.73 -25.58 11.72
C ASP A 216 -6.81 -26.29 13.09
N SER A 217 -6.94 -25.48 14.16
CA SER A 217 -7.00 -26.00 15.52
C SER A 217 -8.16 -26.96 15.76
N SER A 218 -9.24 -26.89 14.98
CA SER A 218 -10.37 -27.85 15.13
C SER A 218 -10.05 -29.27 14.64
N LYS A 219 -8.97 -29.42 13.85
CA LYS A 219 -8.51 -30.69 13.28
C LYS A 219 -7.29 -31.26 14.01
N LEU A 220 -6.73 -30.52 14.97
CA LEU A 220 -5.56 -30.96 15.74
C LEU A 220 -6.00 -31.74 16.97
N THR A 221 -5.39 -32.92 17.17
CA THR A 221 -5.64 -33.83 18.30
C THR A 221 -4.30 -34.32 18.87
N GLN A 222 -4.31 -34.90 20.08
CA GLN A 222 -3.09 -35.48 20.66
C GLN A 222 -2.47 -36.58 19.79
N GLU A 223 -3.32 -37.35 19.06
CA GLU A 223 -2.82 -38.44 18.22
C GLU A 223 -2.12 -37.95 16.96
N ASN A 224 -2.54 -36.80 16.41
CA ASN A 224 -1.96 -36.28 15.16
C ASN A 224 -0.97 -35.10 15.35
N ALA A 225 -0.86 -34.57 16.57
CA ALA A 225 -0.02 -33.41 16.87
C ALA A 225 1.43 -33.60 16.43
N GLU A 226 2.05 -34.72 16.74
CA GLU A 226 3.43 -35.01 16.36
C GLU A 226 3.60 -35.05 14.83
N SER A 227 2.65 -35.64 14.10
CA SER A 227 2.72 -35.75 12.64
C SER A 227 2.49 -34.40 11.94
N VAL A 228 1.69 -33.50 12.53
CA VAL A 228 1.34 -32.19 11.98
C VAL A 228 2.38 -31.11 12.32
N LEU A 229 2.92 -31.16 13.54
CA LEU A 229 3.74 -30.10 14.12
C LEU A 229 5.24 -30.47 14.22
N GLY A 230 5.58 -31.77 14.28
CA GLY A 230 6.94 -32.26 14.56
C GLY A 230 8.00 -31.81 13.55
N GLY A 231 7.61 -31.38 12.35
CA GLY A 231 8.51 -30.80 11.35
C GLY A 231 8.75 -29.28 11.46
N CYS A 232 8.04 -28.62 12.39
CA CYS A 232 8.12 -27.18 12.56
C CYS A 232 9.19 -26.80 13.58
N ALA A 233 9.90 -25.69 13.33
CA ALA A 233 10.91 -25.15 14.24
C ALA A 233 10.27 -24.39 15.42
N GLY A 234 8.99 -24.03 15.30
CA GLY A 234 8.23 -23.38 16.34
C GLY A 234 6.74 -23.44 16.06
N ILE A 235 5.96 -23.21 17.11
CA ILE A 235 4.50 -23.22 17.08
C ILE A 235 4.01 -21.88 17.62
N LEU A 236 3.10 -21.23 16.89
CA LEU A 236 2.45 -20.00 17.31
C LEU A 236 0.95 -20.22 17.37
N VAL A 237 0.36 -19.98 18.53
CA VAL A 237 -1.09 -20.04 18.76
C VAL A 237 -1.57 -18.60 18.97
N PRO A 238 -2.18 -17.95 17.95
CA PRO A 238 -2.70 -16.61 18.09
C PRO A 238 -3.95 -16.56 18.93
N GLY A 239 -4.28 -15.39 19.47
CA GLY A 239 -5.52 -15.16 20.19
C GLY A 239 -6.75 -15.51 19.35
N GLY A 240 -7.80 -15.99 20.01
CA GLY A 240 -9.08 -16.32 19.37
C GLY A 240 -10.21 -16.31 20.38
N PHE A 241 -11.42 -15.97 19.92
CA PHE A 241 -12.63 -15.93 20.76
C PHE A 241 -13.53 -17.12 20.50
N GLY A 242 -14.32 -17.50 21.54
CA GLY A 242 -15.29 -18.61 21.48
C GLY A 242 -14.63 -19.99 21.52
N ASP A 243 -15.46 -21.03 21.61
CA ASP A 243 -15.05 -22.39 22.00
C ASP A 243 -14.54 -23.24 20.82
N ARG A 244 -14.78 -22.85 19.56
CA ARG A 244 -14.38 -23.64 18.40
C ARG A 244 -12.83 -23.79 18.33
N GLY A 245 -12.39 -25.04 18.29
CA GLY A 245 -10.97 -25.40 18.13
C GLY A 245 -10.10 -25.14 19.36
N ILE A 246 -10.67 -24.85 20.53
CA ILE A 246 -9.93 -24.71 21.80
C ILE A 246 -9.13 -25.96 22.13
N GLU A 247 -9.72 -27.14 22.00
CA GLU A 247 -9.05 -28.41 22.32
C GLU A 247 -7.74 -28.57 21.54
N GLY A 248 -7.76 -28.27 20.23
CA GLY A 248 -6.56 -28.34 19.43
C GLY A 248 -5.54 -27.19 19.68
N MET A 249 -5.95 -26.13 20.37
CA MET A 249 -5.01 -25.07 20.81
C MET A 249 -4.33 -25.45 22.13
N ILE A 250 -4.88 -26.40 22.88
CA ILE A 250 -4.37 -26.88 24.17
C ILE A 250 -3.40 -28.06 23.98
N VAL A 251 -3.62 -28.85 22.92
CA VAL A 251 -2.77 -30.00 22.56
C VAL A 251 -1.31 -29.59 22.33
#